data_e5689fe53992e60b16c0b79f40b2a5b1
#
_entry.id   e5689fe53992e60b16c0b79f40b2a5b1
#
_cell.length_a   1.000
_cell.length_b   1.000
_cell.length_c   1.000
_cell.angle_alpha   90.00
_cell.angle_beta   90.00
_cell.angle_gamma   90.00
#
_symmetry.space_group_name_H-M   'P 1'
#
loop_
_entity.id
_entity.type
_entity.pdbx_description
1 polymer ?
#
loop_
_entity_poly.entity_id
_entity_poly.type
_entity_poly.pdbx_seq_one_letter_code
_entity_poly.pdbx_strand_id
1 'polypeptide(L)'
;LRTCQEDCAPLDGKIFPVKDAKSGVNMPPMHPWCRCTTISYFSDEILRNLRRRARDPVTGKTYTVPGDMTYQQWYREYVSSKNGTYEKGISNKRISKQDEYKIDRNAIESNKYKRKFSGITGNSIVDEGIYKYAKAGLIHRDGTNREDLYILSASKGTVLGKNVTSDEAFGVKPNESIRSAVINNQGDLIGLHTHPDGTPPTGSDFETAFKRGY
;
A
#
# COMPACT_ATOMS: atom_id res chain seq x y z
N LEU A 1 -13.39 -1.82 3.22
CA LEU A 1 -12.69 -2.66 2.27
C LEU A 1 -11.67 -1.79 1.53
N ARG A 2 -10.40 -1.88 1.87
CA ARG A 2 -9.34 -1.48 0.95
C ARG A 2 -9.10 -2.69 0.05
N THR A 3 -9.73 -2.73 -1.09
CA THR A 3 -9.40 -3.67 -2.14
C THR A 3 -8.15 -3.14 -2.82
N CYS A 4 -7.17 -3.99 -3.08
CA CYS A 4 -6.01 -3.64 -3.90
C CYS A 4 -6.53 -3.20 -5.28
N GLN A 5 -6.21 -1.96 -5.67
CA GLN A 5 -6.76 -1.38 -6.89
C GLN A 5 -6.15 -2.00 -8.15
N GLU A 6 -4.90 -2.44 -8.07
CA GLU A 6 -4.17 -2.96 -9.22
C GLU A 6 -4.45 -4.45 -9.47
N ASP A 7 -4.42 -5.28 -8.43
CA ASP A 7 -4.52 -6.74 -8.59
C ASP A 7 -5.94 -7.27 -8.38
N CYS A 8 -6.62 -6.83 -7.32
CA CYS A 8 -7.89 -7.41 -6.90
C CYS A 8 -9.12 -6.70 -7.46
N ALA A 9 -9.10 -5.35 -7.52
CA ALA A 9 -10.25 -4.57 -7.98
C ALA A 9 -10.63 -4.85 -9.44
N PRO A 10 -9.68 -5.08 -10.37
CA PRO A 10 -10.01 -5.46 -11.74
C PRO A 10 -10.70 -6.82 -11.88
N LEU A 11 -10.58 -7.68 -10.86
CA LEU A 11 -11.18 -9.02 -10.84
C LEU A 11 -12.53 -9.06 -10.11
N ASP A 12 -12.89 -7.99 -9.39
CA ASP A 12 -14.16 -7.95 -8.66
C ASP A 12 -15.36 -8.03 -9.62
N GLY A 13 -16.25 -8.95 -9.33
CA GLY A 13 -17.42 -9.25 -10.17
C GLY A 13 -17.14 -10.13 -11.39
N LYS A 14 -15.88 -10.53 -11.65
CA LYS A 14 -15.57 -11.48 -12.73
C LYS A 14 -15.88 -12.91 -12.32
N ILE A 15 -16.34 -13.69 -13.29
CA ILE A 15 -16.72 -15.09 -13.13
C ILE A 15 -15.69 -15.94 -13.86
N PHE A 16 -15.17 -16.96 -13.17
CA PHE A 16 -14.19 -17.89 -13.73
C PHE A 16 -14.67 -19.33 -13.51
N PRO A 17 -14.46 -20.23 -14.49
CA PRO A 17 -14.67 -21.66 -14.27
C PRO A 17 -13.77 -22.19 -13.16
N VAL A 18 -14.29 -23.02 -12.28
CA VAL A 18 -13.52 -23.59 -11.15
C VAL A 18 -12.28 -24.37 -11.64
N LYS A 19 -12.39 -25.05 -12.77
CA LYS A 19 -11.27 -25.79 -13.37
C LYS A 19 -10.08 -24.91 -13.80
N ASP A 20 -10.34 -23.61 -14.02
CA ASP A 20 -9.33 -22.64 -14.47
C ASP A 20 -8.79 -21.79 -13.29
N ALA A 21 -9.20 -22.13 -12.06
CA ALA A 21 -8.80 -21.40 -10.87
C ALA A 21 -7.28 -21.52 -10.62
N LYS A 22 -6.60 -20.37 -10.53
CA LYS A 22 -5.16 -20.28 -10.23
C LYS A 22 -4.96 -19.21 -9.16
N SER A 23 -4.41 -19.64 -8.00
CA SER A 23 -4.03 -18.72 -6.95
C SER A 23 -3.02 -17.68 -7.44
N GLY A 24 -3.22 -16.42 -7.09
CA GLY A 24 -2.39 -15.31 -7.54
C GLY A 24 -2.67 -14.80 -8.96
N VAL A 25 -3.62 -15.40 -9.69
CA VAL A 25 -4.01 -15.00 -11.05
C VAL A 25 -5.48 -14.61 -11.14
N ASN A 26 -6.38 -15.50 -10.75
CA ASN A 26 -7.83 -15.30 -10.78
C ASN A 26 -8.55 -15.85 -9.55
N MET A 27 -7.78 -16.32 -8.57
CA MET A 27 -8.26 -16.82 -7.29
C MET A 27 -7.36 -16.30 -6.16
N PRO A 28 -7.92 -15.78 -5.05
CA PRO A 28 -7.13 -15.39 -3.87
C PRO A 28 -6.31 -16.55 -3.26
N PRO A 29 -5.19 -16.22 -2.59
CA PRO A 29 -4.63 -14.88 -2.42
C PRO A 29 -3.94 -14.36 -3.68
N MET A 30 -4.21 -13.10 -4.05
CA MET A 30 -3.61 -12.44 -5.22
C MET A 30 -2.22 -11.89 -4.91
N HIS A 31 -1.98 -11.53 -3.65
CA HIS A 31 -0.76 -10.91 -3.14
C HIS A 31 -0.63 -11.21 -1.64
N PRO A 32 0.53 -10.98 -1.01
CA PRO A 32 0.66 -11.02 0.45
C PRO A 32 -0.40 -10.15 1.13
N TRP A 33 -0.99 -10.65 2.21
CA TRP A 33 -2.06 -9.98 2.96
C TRP A 33 -3.38 -9.78 2.19
N CYS A 34 -3.57 -10.49 1.10
CA CYS A 34 -4.83 -10.47 0.34
C CYS A 34 -6.02 -10.83 1.25
N ARG A 35 -7.04 -9.97 1.25
CA ARG A 35 -8.29 -10.17 2.01
C ARG A 35 -9.48 -10.47 1.12
N CYS A 36 -9.21 -10.68 -0.18
CA CYS A 36 -10.25 -11.04 -1.13
C CYS A 36 -10.69 -12.48 -0.91
N THR A 37 -11.92 -12.78 -1.29
CA THR A 37 -12.46 -14.12 -1.28
C THR A 37 -13.28 -14.32 -2.55
N THR A 38 -13.45 -15.57 -2.94
CA THR A 38 -14.37 -15.98 -4.00
C THR A 38 -15.66 -16.47 -3.39
N ILE A 39 -16.75 -16.33 -4.13
CA ILE A 39 -18.05 -16.93 -3.82
C ILE A 39 -18.49 -17.79 -5.00
N SER A 40 -19.31 -18.80 -4.74
CA SER A 40 -19.94 -19.56 -5.80
C SER A 40 -20.89 -18.67 -6.61
N TYR A 41 -20.75 -18.73 -7.92
CA TYR A 41 -21.68 -18.08 -8.83
C TYR A 41 -22.76 -19.08 -9.28
N PHE A 42 -24.01 -18.71 -9.13
CA PHE A 42 -25.14 -19.52 -9.57
C PHE A 42 -25.90 -18.85 -10.73
N SER A 43 -26.28 -17.58 -10.56
CA SER A 43 -26.88 -16.73 -11.61
C SER A 43 -26.86 -15.28 -11.18
N ASP A 44 -27.04 -14.35 -12.15
CA ASP A 44 -27.14 -12.91 -11.88
C ASP A 44 -28.37 -12.57 -11.06
N GLU A 45 -29.46 -13.33 -11.21
CA GLU A 45 -30.68 -13.16 -10.42
C GLU A 45 -30.45 -13.44 -8.94
N ILE A 46 -29.75 -14.54 -8.64
CA ILE A 46 -29.37 -14.88 -7.27
C ILE A 46 -28.44 -13.81 -6.69
N LEU A 47 -27.42 -13.36 -7.45
CA LEU A 47 -26.51 -12.32 -6.99
C LEU A 47 -27.22 -11.00 -6.66
N ARG A 48 -28.18 -10.58 -7.46
CA ARG A 48 -28.99 -9.37 -7.19
C ARG A 48 -29.78 -9.45 -5.90
N ASN A 49 -30.24 -10.62 -5.55
CA ASN A 49 -31.02 -10.87 -4.33
C ASN A 49 -30.13 -11.04 -3.09
N LEU A 50 -28.83 -11.30 -3.26
CA LEU A 50 -27.87 -11.37 -2.16
C LEU A 50 -27.45 -9.98 -1.67
N ARG A 51 -26.91 -9.93 -0.46
CA ARG A 51 -26.36 -8.70 0.13
C ARG A 51 -24.90 -8.92 0.48
N ARG A 52 -24.04 -7.96 0.08
CA ARG A 52 -22.63 -7.90 0.45
C ARG A 52 -22.44 -6.96 1.64
N ARG A 53 -21.50 -7.28 2.52
CA ARG A 53 -21.09 -6.36 3.57
C ARG A 53 -20.03 -5.39 3.04
N ALA A 54 -20.31 -4.11 3.14
CA ALA A 54 -19.37 -3.04 2.88
C ALA A 54 -19.01 -2.31 4.18
N ARG A 55 -17.95 -1.55 4.15
CA ARG A 55 -17.49 -0.75 5.29
C ARG A 55 -17.25 0.68 4.83
N ASP A 56 -17.82 1.63 5.54
CA ASP A 56 -17.56 3.05 5.33
C ASP A 56 -16.08 3.33 5.62
N PRO A 57 -15.32 3.88 4.66
CA PRO A 57 -13.89 4.09 4.82
C PRO A 57 -13.54 5.19 5.85
N VAL A 58 -14.49 6.11 6.11
CA VAL A 58 -14.31 7.24 7.03
C VAL A 58 -14.73 6.85 8.45
N THR A 59 -15.97 6.38 8.60
CA THR A 59 -16.54 6.09 9.92
C THR A 59 -16.19 4.69 10.43
N GLY A 60 -15.74 3.80 9.56
CA GLY A 60 -15.48 2.39 9.88
C GLY A 60 -16.75 1.56 10.12
N LYS A 61 -17.94 2.14 10.04
CA LYS A 61 -19.21 1.43 10.21
C LYS A 61 -19.49 0.49 9.04
N THR A 62 -20.07 -0.67 9.34
CA THR A 62 -20.47 -1.65 8.33
C THR A 62 -21.91 -1.45 7.92
N TYR A 63 -22.18 -1.66 6.64
CA TYR A 63 -23.52 -1.67 6.06
C TYR A 63 -23.59 -2.72 4.95
N THR A 64 -24.74 -2.90 4.33
CA THR A 64 -24.92 -3.87 3.26
C THR A 64 -25.26 -3.18 1.95
N VAL A 65 -24.72 -3.73 0.87
CA VAL A 65 -24.96 -3.31 -0.52
C VAL A 65 -25.48 -4.50 -1.34
N PRO A 66 -26.04 -4.28 -2.53
CA PRO A 66 -26.42 -5.37 -3.44
C PRO A 66 -25.26 -6.35 -3.69
N GLY A 67 -25.57 -7.62 -3.86
CA GLY A 67 -24.55 -8.66 -4.05
C GLY A 67 -23.81 -8.56 -5.37
N ASP A 68 -24.46 -8.05 -6.39
CA ASP A 68 -23.92 -7.79 -7.73
C ASP A 68 -23.15 -6.47 -7.86
N MET A 69 -23.18 -5.61 -6.83
CA MET A 69 -22.46 -4.33 -6.85
C MET A 69 -20.95 -4.58 -6.87
N THR A 70 -20.26 -4.13 -7.91
CA THR A 70 -18.80 -4.19 -8.01
C THR A 70 -18.11 -3.17 -7.11
N TYR A 71 -16.82 -3.36 -6.83
CA TYR A 71 -16.01 -2.40 -6.08
C TYR A 71 -16.01 -1.01 -6.73
N GLN A 72 -15.91 -0.92 -8.06
CA GLN A 72 -15.91 0.34 -8.78
C GLN A 72 -17.26 1.09 -8.65
N GLN A 73 -18.38 0.36 -8.72
CA GLN A 73 -19.71 0.93 -8.51
C GLN A 73 -19.86 1.42 -7.07
N TRP A 74 -19.48 0.58 -6.10
CA TRP A 74 -19.50 0.95 -4.69
C TRP A 74 -18.61 2.17 -4.40
N TYR A 75 -17.40 2.21 -4.93
CA TYR A 75 -16.48 3.33 -4.73
C TYR A 75 -17.06 4.64 -5.27
N ARG A 76 -17.63 4.61 -6.49
CA ARG A 76 -18.27 5.76 -7.11
C ARG A 76 -19.46 6.26 -6.31
N GLU A 77 -20.33 5.36 -5.86
CA GLU A 77 -21.58 5.70 -5.21
C GLU A 77 -21.41 6.11 -3.74
N TYR A 78 -20.57 5.39 -3.00
CA TYR A 78 -20.48 5.53 -1.55
C TYR A 78 -19.20 6.25 -1.06
N VAL A 79 -18.19 6.34 -1.87
CA VAL A 79 -16.92 6.98 -1.52
C VAL A 79 -16.74 8.29 -2.26
N SER A 80 -16.73 8.28 -3.60
CA SER A 80 -16.52 9.50 -4.40
C SER A 80 -17.68 10.49 -4.27
N SER A 81 -18.93 10.04 -4.21
CA SER A 81 -20.09 10.93 -4.05
C SER A 81 -20.15 11.57 -2.66
N LYS A 82 -19.70 10.87 -1.61
CA LYS A 82 -19.61 11.42 -0.25
C LYS A 82 -18.45 12.40 -0.09
N ASN A 83 -17.34 12.20 -0.79
CA ASN A 83 -16.27 13.19 -0.85
C ASN A 83 -16.72 14.51 -1.48
N GLY A 84 -17.68 14.47 -2.44
CA GLY A 84 -18.30 15.67 -2.99
C GLY A 84 -19.23 16.43 -2.03
N THR A 85 -19.75 15.80 -0.99
CA THR A 85 -20.59 16.44 0.03
C THR A 85 -19.81 16.91 1.25
N TYR A 86 -18.63 16.35 1.51
CA TYR A 86 -17.74 16.84 2.57
C TYR A 86 -17.07 18.17 2.20
N GLU A 87 -16.94 18.49 0.91
CA GLU A 87 -16.39 19.77 0.47
C GLU A 87 -17.34 20.98 0.67
N LYS A 88 -18.60 20.77 1.06
CA LYS A 88 -19.52 21.88 1.36
C LYS A 88 -19.37 22.48 2.76
N GLY A 89 -18.59 21.85 3.63
CA GLY A 89 -18.31 22.33 5.00
C GLY A 89 -16.88 22.79 5.25
N ILE A 90 -15.97 22.49 4.34
CA ILE A 90 -14.57 22.95 4.42
C ILE A 90 -14.35 23.79 3.16
N SER A 91 -14.14 25.09 3.35
CA SER A 91 -13.91 26.10 2.32
C SER A 91 -13.23 25.55 1.06
N ASN A 92 -13.71 25.99 -0.13
CA ASN A 92 -13.13 25.82 -1.47
C ASN A 92 -11.61 26.11 -1.53
N LYS A 93 -10.80 25.32 -0.86
CA LYS A 93 -9.36 25.29 -1.08
C LYS A 93 -9.16 24.26 -2.19
N ARG A 94 -9.02 24.71 -3.44
CA ARG A 94 -8.46 23.90 -4.50
C ARG A 94 -7.19 23.26 -3.93
N ILE A 95 -7.21 21.91 -3.75
CA ILE A 95 -6.00 21.17 -3.44
C ILE A 95 -5.08 21.44 -4.63
N SER A 96 -4.02 22.18 -4.41
CA SER A 96 -3.01 22.37 -5.43
C SER A 96 -2.38 21.00 -5.72
N LYS A 97 -1.90 20.75 -6.94
CA LYS A 97 -1.16 19.51 -7.24
C LYS A 97 -0.01 19.25 -6.25
N GLN A 98 0.46 20.29 -5.56
CA GLN A 98 1.48 20.23 -4.50
C GLN A 98 0.96 19.65 -3.17
N ASP A 99 -0.35 19.68 -2.90
CA ASP A 99 -0.93 19.16 -1.66
C ASP A 99 -1.32 17.68 -1.75
N GLU A 100 -1.27 17.09 -2.96
CA GLU A 100 -1.68 15.71 -3.23
C GLU A 100 -0.80 14.67 -2.50
N TYR A 101 0.49 14.96 -2.35
CA TYR A 101 1.47 14.06 -1.72
C TYR A 101 1.94 14.52 -0.33
N LYS A 102 1.20 15.43 0.30
CA LYS A 102 1.54 15.88 1.65
C LYS A 102 1.25 14.83 2.69
N ILE A 103 2.22 14.63 3.56
CA ILE A 103 2.09 13.73 4.71
C ILE A 103 1.38 14.44 5.88
N ASP A 104 0.66 13.66 6.66
CA ASP A 104 0.19 14.10 7.98
C ASP A 104 1.34 13.95 9.00
N ARG A 105 2.06 15.05 9.25
CA ARG A 105 3.20 15.08 10.18
C ARG A 105 2.82 14.67 11.59
N ASN A 106 1.64 15.06 12.07
CA ASN A 106 1.17 14.67 13.40
C ASN A 106 0.96 13.16 13.48
N ALA A 107 0.43 12.56 12.39
CA ALA A 107 0.23 11.12 12.33
C ALA A 107 1.56 10.35 12.38
N ILE A 108 2.58 10.74 11.58
CA ILE A 108 3.88 10.03 11.54
C ILE A 108 4.75 10.29 12.78
N GLU A 109 4.50 11.36 13.54
CA GLU A 109 5.16 11.64 14.81
C GLU A 109 4.49 10.97 16.01
N SER A 110 3.30 10.41 15.80
CA SER A 110 2.53 9.79 16.87
C SER A 110 3.13 8.47 17.36
N ASN A 111 2.92 8.16 18.64
CA ASN A 111 3.24 6.85 19.20
C ASN A 111 2.49 5.70 18.49
N LYS A 112 1.34 5.98 17.89
CA LYS A 112 0.58 5.00 17.09
C LYS A 112 1.35 4.62 15.82
N TYR A 113 1.98 5.58 15.16
CA TYR A 113 2.82 5.31 14.00
C TYR A 113 4.08 4.52 14.39
N LYS A 114 4.80 4.96 15.44
CA LYS A 114 5.99 4.27 15.94
C LYS A 114 5.69 2.79 16.29
N ARG A 115 4.58 2.51 16.95
CA ARG A 115 4.18 1.14 17.31
C ARG A 115 3.97 0.20 16.13
N LYS A 116 3.74 0.72 14.91
CA LYS A 116 3.64 -0.12 13.70
C LYS A 116 4.94 -0.85 13.35
N PHE A 117 6.05 -0.34 13.84
CA PHE A 117 7.40 -0.87 13.58
C PHE A 117 7.90 -1.78 14.70
N SER A 118 7.20 -1.86 15.83
CA SER A 118 7.59 -2.72 16.94
C SER A 118 7.28 -4.20 16.63
N GLY A 119 8.28 -5.06 16.77
CA GLY A 119 8.16 -6.50 16.60
C GLY A 119 8.13 -6.97 15.13
N ILE A 120 8.56 -6.12 14.18
CA ILE A 120 8.67 -6.52 12.77
C ILE A 120 9.76 -7.57 12.58
N THR A 121 10.94 -7.33 13.16
CA THR A 121 12.10 -8.22 12.99
C THR A 121 12.37 -9.08 14.23
N GLY A 122 11.72 -8.80 15.34
CA GLY A 122 12.03 -9.40 16.64
C GLY A 122 13.28 -8.79 17.32
N ASN A 123 13.98 -7.86 16.67
CA ASN A 123 15.10 -7.11 17.22
C ASN A 123 14.72 -5.63 17.34
N SER A 124 14.58 -5.15 18.57
CA SER A 124 14.13 -3.78 18.84
C SER A 124 15.06 -2.69 18.28
N ILE A 125 16.37 -2.97 18.16
CA ILE A 125 17.35 -2.04 17.59
C ILE A 125 17.10 -1.90 16.08
N VAL A 126 16.84 -3.00 15.41
CA VAL A 126 16.52 -3.02 13.96
C VAL A 126 15.17 -2.37 13.72
N ASP A 127 14.16 -2.69 14.52
CA ASP A 127 12.82 -2.08 14.43
C ASP A 127 12.87 -0.56 14.59
N GLU A 128 13.67 -0.06 15.54
CA GLU A 128 13.89 1.39 15.72
C GLU A 128 14.62 2.02 14.52
N GLY A 129 15.57 1.29 13.92
CA GLY A 129 16.23 1.70 12.68
C GLY A 129 15.25 1.82 11.51
N ILE A 130 14.39 0.84 11.31
CA ILE A 130 13.34 0.84 10.28
C ILE A 130 12.41 2.05 10.49
N TYR A 131 11.90 2.24 11.72
CA TYR A 131 11.06 3.39 12.07
C TYR A 131 11.73 4.73 11.75
N LYS A 132 12.99 4.89 12.18
CA LYS A 132 13.77 6.12 11.97
C LYS A 132 13.88 6.49 10.50
N TYR A 133 14.24 5.54 9.64
CA TYR A 133 14.47 5.82 8.22
C TYR A 133 13.17 5.86 7.42
N ALA A 134 12.13 5.12 7.80
CA ALA A 134 10.79 5.26 7.23
C ALA A 134 10.24 6.68 7.49
N LYS A 135 10.34 7.16 8.72
CA LYS A 135 9.95 8.53 9.07
C LYS A 135 10.77 9.58 8.32
N ALA A 136 12.09 9.40 8.26
CA ALA A 136 13.00 10.34 7.58
C ALA A 136 12.68 10.45 6.09
N GLY A 137 12.45 9.33 5.39
CA GLY A 137 12.09 9.32 3.97
C GLY A 137 10.76 10.01 3.70
N LEU A 138 9.73 9.74 4.51
CA LEU A 138 8.45 10.42 4.38
C LEU A 138 8.57 11.93 4.56
N ILE A 139 9.31 12.39 5.59
CA ILE A 139 9.52 13.82 5.82
C ILE A 139 10.32 14.46 4.67
N HIS A 140 11.35 13.77 4.16
CA HIS A 140 12.18 14.28 3.08
C HIS A 140 11.39 14.44 1.78
N ARG A 141 10.47 13.54 1.49
CA ARG A 141 9.65 13.53 0.26
C ARG A 141 8.28 14.20 0.41
N ASP A 142 8.00 14.83 1.55
CA ASP A 142 6.73 15.52 1.82
C ASP A 142 6.33 16.48 0.69
N GLY A 143 5.14 16.27 0.14
CA GLY A 143 4.59 17.08 -0.95
C GLY A 143 5.16 16.75 -2.34
N THR A 144 5.90 15.66 -2.49
CA THR A 144 6.46 15.22 -3.78
C THR A 144 5.99 13.82 -4.16
N ASN A 145 6.02 13.50 -5.45
CA ASN A 145 5.81 12.16 -5.98
C ASN A 145 7.12 11.37 -6.16
N ARG A 146 8.16 11.72 -5.40
CA ARG A 146 9.48 11.09 -5.45
C ARG A 146 9.63 10.07 -4.33
N GLU A 147 10.52 9.11 -4.53
CA GLU A 147 10.81 8.07 -3.56
C GLU A 147 12.24 8.15 -3.03
N ASP A 148 12.42 7.75 -1.78
CA ASP A 148 13.72 7.47 -1.19
C ASP A 148 13.90 5.97 -1.04
N LEU A 149 15.12 5.49 -1.25
CA LEU A 149 15.53 4.10 -1.02
C LEU A 149 16.67 4.05 -0.01
N TYR A 150 16.51 3.21 1.00
CA TYR A 150 17.53 2.89 2.00
C TYR A 150 17.78 1.39 2.02
N ILE A 151 19.05 1.00 2.17
CA ILE A 151 19.45 -0.35 2.55
C ILE A 151 19.97 -0.29 3.97
N LEU A 152 19.36 -1.08 4.85
CA LEU A 152 19.70 -1.17 6.24
C LEU A 152 20.37 -2.53 6.53
N SER A 153 21.20 -2.58 7.57
CA SER A 153 21.67 -3.83 8.15
C SER A 153 20.52 -4.53 8.87
N ALA A 154 20.25 -5.79 8.54
CA ALA A 154 19.23 -6.60 9.18
C ALA A 154 19.62 -7.00 10.62
N SER A 155 20.90 -6.98 10.94
CA SER A 155 21.41 -7.26 12.28
C SER A 155 21.51 -6.03 13.18
N LYS A 156 21.73 -4.81 12.60
CA LYS A 156 22.05 -3.58 13.35
C LYS A 156 21.03 -2.45 13.15
N GLY A 157 20.16 -2.50 12.14
CA GLY A 157 19.22 -1.42 11.81
C GLY A 157 19.88 -0.12 11.32
N THR A 158 21.19 -0.13 11.03
CA THR A 158 21.93 1.03 10.53
C THR A 158 21.90 1.10 9.01
N VAL A 159 21.98 2.32 8.43
CA VAL A 159 22.05 2.50 6.98
C VAL A 159 23.38 2.04 6.42
N LEU A 160 23.34 1.15 5.44
CA LEU A 160 24.47 0.68 4.65
C LEU A 160 24.60 1.44 3.34
N GLY A 161 23.47 1.84 2.76
CA GLY A 161 23.42 2.62 1.53
C GLY A 161 22.08 3.35 1.39
N LYS A 162 22.06 4.43 0.61
CA LYS A 162 20.83 5.20 0.34
C LYS A 162 20.84 5.87 -1.02
N ASN A 163 19.65 6.01 -1.61
CA ASN A 163 19.37 6.95 -2.70
C ASN A 163 18.21 7.87 -2.30
N VAL A 164 18.54 9.11 -1.98
CA VAL A 164 17.59 10.15 -1.57
C VAL A 164 17.61 11.34 -2.54
N THR A 165 18.21 11.15 -3.71
CA THR A 165 18.39 12.18 -4.73
C THR A 165 17.70 11.83 -6.06
N SER A 166 16.89 10.74 -6.08
CA SER A 166 16.16 10.35 -7.27
C SER A 166 15.12 11.40 -7.66
N ASP A 167 15.09 11.76 -8.93
CA ASP A 167 14.10 12.64 -9.55
C ASP A 167 13.01 11.87 -10.31
N GLU A 168 13.01 10.54 -10.25
CA GLU A 168 11.98 9.72 -10.85
C GLU A 168 10.67 9.86 -10.10
N ALA A 169 9.57 10.02 -10.82
CA ALA A 169 8.25 10.01 -10.25
C ALA A 169 7.81 8.56 -9.98
N PHE A 170 7.29 8.29 -8.77
CA PHE A 170 6.78 6.97 -8.38
C PHE A 170 7.80 5.84 -8.55
N GLY A 171 9.07 6.13 -8.26
CA GLY A 171 10.11 5.13 -8.33
C GLY A 171 11.47 5.66 -7.92
N VAL A 172 12.36 4.72 -7.56
CA VAL A 172 13.74 5.02 -7.21
C VAL A 172 14.69 3.94 -7.71
N LYS A 173 15.66 4.31 -8.55
CA LYS A 173 16.69 3.39 -9.03
C LYS A 173 17.87 3.31 -8.06
N PRO A 174 18.51 2.14 -7.95
CA PRO A 174 19.74 2.01 -7.19
C PRO A 174 20.85 2.87 -7.78
N ASN A 175 21.43 3.72 -6.94
CA ASN A 175 22.67 4.44 -7.23
C ASN A 175 23.88 3.60 -6.78
N GLU A 176 25.09 4.13 -6.89
CA GLU A 176 26.32 3.43 -6.48
C GLU A 176 26.35 3.07 -5.00
N SER A 177 25.86 3.95 -4.13
CA SER A 177 25.77 3.68 -2.69
C SER A 177 24.89 2.45 -2.37
N ILE A 178 23.76 2.31 -3.07
CA ILE A 178 22.87 1.14 -2.92
C ILE A 178 23.56 -0.12 -3.48
N ARG A 179 24.17 -0.04 -4.66
CA ARG A 179 24.85 -1.21 -5.27
C ARG A 179 25.98 -1.73 -4.39
N SER A 180 26.84 -0.84 -3.91
CA SER A 180 27.93 -1.19 -3.00
C SER A 180 27.41 -1.78 -1.69
N ALA A 181 26.35 -1.24 -1.11
CA ALA A 181 25.73 -1.77 0.10
C ALA A 181 25.25 -3.22 -0.11
N VAL A 182 24.54 -3.48 -1.22
CA VAL A 182 24.01 -4.81 -1.53
C VAL A 182 25.14 -5.83 -1.78
N ILE A 183 26.18 -5.45 -2.53
CA ILE A 183 27.30 -6.35 -2.86
C ILE A 183 28.09 -6.73 -1.61
N ASN A 184 28.36 -5.75 -0.74
CA ASN A 184 29.27 -5.94 0.39
C ASN A 184 28.61 -6.52 1.65
N ASN A 185 27.28 -6.62 1.70
CA ASN A 185 26.55 -7.03 2.92
C ASN A 185 25.49 -8.10 2.64
N GLN A 186 25.73 -8.99 1.68
CA GLN A 186 24.77 -10.06 1.34
C GLN A 186 24.40 -10.88 2.58
N GLY A 187 23.11 -11.14 2.77
CA GLY A 187 22.55 -11.86 3.92
C GLY A 187 22.29 -10.99 5.16
N ASP A 188 22.65 -9.70 5.15
CA ASP A 188 22.38 -8.74 6.24
C ASP A 188 21.69 -7.48 5.71
N LEU A 189 20.62 -7.63 4.91
CA LEU A 189 20.00 -6.55 4.19
C LEU A 189 18.50 -6.43 4.48
N ILE A 190 18.05 -5.19 4.66
CA ILE A 190 16.64 -4.78 4.63
C ILE A 190 16.50 -3.63 3.64
N GLY A 191 15.67 -3.80 2.60
CA GLY A 191 15.29 -2.74 1.69
C GLY A 191 14.12 -1.94 2.26
N LEU A 192 14.23 -0.62 2.27
CA LEU A 192 13.18 0.30 2.71
C LEU A 192 13.04 1.43 1.70
N HIS A 193 11.85 1.62 1.13
CA HIS A 193 11.56 2.76 0.27
C HIS A 193 10.20 3.39 0.60
N THR A 194 9.99 4.62 0.15
CA THR A 194 8.77 5.38 0.39
C THR A 194 7.81 5.24 -0.80
N HIS A 195 6.51 5.23 -0.51
CA HIS A 195 5.45 5.33 -1.52
C HIS A 195 4.68 6.63 -1.29
N PRO A 196 4.87 7.67 -2.12
CA PRO A 196 4.28 8.98 -1.91
C PRO A 196 2.75 8.99 -2.01
N ASP A 197 2.16 8.09 -2.79
CA ASP A 197 0.72 7.94 -2.95
C ASP A 197 0.06 7.07 -1.88
N GLY A 198 0.86 6.55 -0.92
CA GLY A 198 0.39 5.68 0.15
C GLY A 198 -0.02 4.29 -0.31
N THR A 199 0.36 3.87 -1.52
CA THR A 199 0.16 2.49 -1.98
C THR A 199 1.02 1.50 -1.18
N PRO A 200 0.56 0.26 -0.99
CA PRO A 200 1.42 -0.80 -0.45
C PRO A 200 2.50 -1.19 -1.48
N PRO A 201 3.56 -1.88 -1.04
CA PRO A 201 4.54 -2.47 -1.95
C PRO A 201 3.87 -3.30 -3.04
N THR A 202 4.35 -3.16 -4.27
CA THR A 202 3.84 -3.86 -5.45
C THR A 202 4.55 -5.20 -5.68
N GLY A 203 4.06 -6.00 -6.64
CA GLY A 203 4.74 -7.22 -7.05
C GLY A 203 6.17 -6.98 -7.55
N SER A 204 6.41 -5.84 -8.22
CA SER A 204 7.75 -5.44 -8.69
C SER A 204 8.72 -5.13 -7.55
N ASP A 205 8.23 -4.60 -6.43
CA ASP A 205 9.05 -4.33 -5.24
C ASP A 205 9.52 -5.63 -4.61
N PHE A 206 8.62 -6.61 -4.48
CA PHE A 206 8.96 -7.94 -3.97
C PHE A 206 9.91 -8.70 -4.92
N GLU A 207 9.66 -8.64 -6.22
CA GLU A 207 10.55 -9.27 -7.21
C GLU A 207 11.94 -8.65 -7.17
N THR A 208 12.01 -7.33 -7.03
CA THR A 208 13.28 -6.60 -6.90
C THR A 208 14.00 -6.97 -5.61
N ALA A 209 13.30 -7.02 -4.48
CA ALA A 209 13.85 -7.43 -3.20
C ALA A 209 14.41 -8.86 -3.28
N PHE A 210 13.64 -9.79 -3.83
CA PHE A 210 14.07 -11.18 -4.02
C PHE A 210 15.31 -11.30 -4.89
N LYS A 211 15.34 -10.64 -6.06
CA LYS A 211 16.48 -10.66 -6.98
C LYS A 211 17.76 -10.06 -6.40
N ARG A 212 17.64 -9.14 -5.45
CA ARG A 212 18.76 -8.43 -4.83
C ARG A 212 19.15 -8.99 -3.46
N GLY A 213 18.36 -9.92 -2.91
CA GLY A 213 18.65 -10.59 -1.64
C GLY A 213 18.40 -9.74 -0.39
N TYR A 214 17.39 -8.85 -0.43
CA TYR A 214 16.94 -8.06 0.74
C TYR A 214 15.43 -8.09 0.93
#